data_18b4db2500cc06e8cd64b96532a07f8b
#
_entry.id   18b4db2500cc06e8cd64b96532a07f8b
#
_cell.length_a   1.000
_cell.length_b   1.000
_cell.length_c   1.000
_cell.angle_alpha   90.00
_cell.angle_beta   90.00
_cell.angle_gamma   90.00
#
_symmetry.space_group_name_H-M   'P 1'
#
loop_
_entity.id
_entity.type
_entity.pdbx_description
1 polymer ?
#
loop_
_entity_poly.entity_id
_entity_poly.type
_entity_poly.pdbx_seq_one_letter_code
_entity_poly.pdbx_strand_id
1 'polypeptide(L)'
;MKSFICPTLAIDDITLPDTVLTKVVGGSSTYAALASSLFAPTVLGSIVGNDFPEKYLTFLAKRGVDTRGVQHSKKPSFHWVAKYSDDLHDVKTIKNELNAFEDFRVPPLKKYTKGCYSAFISNIDPDIQLKILKLLPKKTITIIDSMDLWMIEKLPALKKAIKLADIFMVSEPEAEVLVQEKLPLPSLIERLMLLGPKVVIYKRGEHGIAMYGKMGTLIVPSYPLTFAVDPSGAGDALGGAIAGVLSRLGRFDRQSMASAMVLGSIIASFTVEGYGTEGLEQVILPEVINRAKVFLSQLPCEDHLNLIKP
;
A
#
# COMPACT_ATOMS: atom_id res chain seq x y z
N MET A 1 -18.02 -2.40 5.72
CA MET A 1 -17.81 -3.19 4.48
C MET A 1 -16.43 -3.79 4.52
N LYS A 2 -16.03 -4.60 3.54
CA LYS A 2 -14.72 -5.26 3.49
C LYS A 2 -13.77 -4.52 2.55
N SER A 3 -12.47 -4.71 2.74
CA SER A 3 -11.44 -4.37 1.76
C SER A 3 -10.92 -5.62 1.06
N PHE A 4 -10.39 -5.48 -0.13
CA PHE A 4 -9.67 -6.53 -0.87
C PHE A 4 -8.24 -6.08 -1.11
N ILE A 5 -7.27 -6.91 -0.74
CA ILE A 5 -5.83 -6.68 -0.90
C ILE A 5 -5.25 -7.77 -1.80
N CYS A 6 -4.43 -7.38 -2.76
CA CYS A 6 -3.85 -8.30 -3.75
C CYS A 6 -2.62 -7.64 -4.42
N PRO A 7 -1.61 -8.38 -4.86
CA PRO A 7 -1.46 -9.82 -4.85
C PRO A 7 -0.22 -10.36 -4.11
N THR A 8 0.75 -9.55 -3.63
CA THR A 8 2.11 -10.04 -3.34
C THR A 8 2.35 -10.34 -1.86
N LEU A 9 2.53 -11.63 -1.53
CA LEU A 9 3.19 -12.11 -0.32
C LEU A 9 4.60 -12.58 -0.70
N ALA A 10 5.60 -12.33 0.14
CA ALA A 10 6.99 -12.61 -0.17
C ALA A 10 7.76 -13.11 1.05
N ILE A 11 8.93 -13.64 0.77
CA ILE A 11 10.04 -13.80 1.71
C ILE A 11 11.12 -12.85 1.24
N ASP A 12 11.57 -11.95 2.11
CA ASP A 12 12.50 -10.89 1.75
C ASP A 12 13.84 -11.03 2.47
N ASP A 13 14.92 -10.63 1.80
CA ASP A 13 16.23 -10.38 2.39
C ASP A 13 16.53 -8.88 2.21
N ILE A 14 16.68 -8.15 3.32
CA ILE A 14 16.83 -6.70 3.31
C ILE A 14 18.11 -6.31 4.03
N THR A 15 19.01 -5.62 3.33
CA THR A 15 20.19 -5.00 3.93
C THR A 15 19.87 -3.55 4.28
N LEU A 16 19.88 -3.24 5.57
CA LEU A 16 19.74 -1.91 6.15
C LEU A 16 21.11 -1.42 6.63
N PRO A 17 21.28 -0.12 6.94
CA PRO A 17 22.57 0.43 7.37
C PRO A 17 23.20 -0.27 8.59
N ASP A 18 22.38 -0.68 9.53
CA ASP A 18 22.77 -1.23 10.83
C ASP A 18 22.50 -2.73 10.98
N THR A 19 21.75 -3.34 10.03
CA THR A 19 21.37 -4.76 10.15
C THR A 19 21.08 -5.40 8.80
N VAL A 20 21.04 -6.73 8.79
CA VAL A 20 20.61 -7.54 7.65
C VAL A 20 19.49 -8.47 8.09
N LEU A 21 18.33 -8.27 7.50
CA LEU A 21 17.18 -9.14 7.70
C LEU A 21 17.23 -10.25 6.65
N THR A 22 17.11 -11.49 7.07
CA THR A 22 17.16 -12.66 6.17
C THR A 22 15.93 -13.51 6.33
N LYS A 23 15.31 -13.89 5.20
CA LYS A 23 14.13 -14.74 5.15
C LYS A 23 12.98 -14.23 6.04
N VAL A 24 12.79 -12.92 6.08
CA VAL A 24 11.66 -12.31 6.78
C VAL A 24 10.40 -12.34 5.91
N VAL A 25 9.25 -12.43 6.55
CA VAL A 25 7.98 -12.31 5.83
C VAL A 25 7.81 -10.87 5.38
N GLY A 26 7.54 -10.69 4.09
CA GLY A 26 7.37 -9.41 3.45
C GLY A 26 6.35 -9.45 2.32
N GLY A 27 6.60 -8.62 1.31
CA GLY A 27 5.70 -8.43 0.19
C GLY A 27 4.62 -7.40 0.46
N SER A 28 4.31 -6.60 -0.55
CA SER A 28 3.44 -5.43 -0.46
C SER A 28 2.06 -5.73 0.12
N SER A 29 1.46 -6.88 -0.20
CA SER A 29 0.14 -7.24 0.34
C SER A 29 0.17 -7.70 1.80
N THR A 30 1.33 -8.08 2.35
CA THR A 30 1.47 -8.38 3.78
C THR A 30 1.27 -7.12 4.61
N TYR A 31 2.03 -6.08 4.33
CA TYR A 31 1.91 -4.77 5.00
C TYR A 31 0.51 -4.18 4.80
N ALA A 32 0.01 -4.20 3.56
CA ALA A 32 -1.31 -3.67 3.25
C ALA A 32 -2.44 -4.42 3.97
N ALA A 33 -2.37 -5.75 4.08
CA ALA A 33 -3.39 -6.55 4.76
C ALA A 33 -3.39 -6.31 6.27
N LEU A 34 -2.20 -6.23 6.90
CA LEU A 34 -2.05 -5.87 8.30
C LEU A 34 -2.66 -4.50 8.59
N ALA A 35 -2.28 -3.49 7.81
CA ALA A 35 -2.78 -2.13 7.94
C ALA A 35 -4.30 -2.04 7.73
N SER A 36 -4.81 -2.65 6.68
CA SER A 36 -6.24 -2.63 6.34
C SER A 36 -7.10 -3.31 7.40
N SER A 37 -6.62 -4.43 7.97
CA SER A 37 -7.35 -5.22 8.97
C SER A 37 -7.63 -4.47 10.28
N LEU A 38 -6.87 -3.43 10.58
CA LEU A 38 -7.13 -2.54 11.71
C LEU A 38 -8.44 -1.76 11.57
N PHE A 39 -8.90 -1.52 10.35
CA PHE A 39 -10.06 -0.67 10.07
C PHE A 39 -11.26 -1.44 9.57
N ALA A 40 -11.06 -2.49 8.78
CA ALA A 40 -12.14 -3.26 8.17
C ALA A 40 -11.76 -4.74 8.00
N PRO A 41 -12.74 -5.66 7.98
CA PRO A 41 -12.47 -7.04 7.57
C PRO A 41 -11.80 -7.04 6.20
N THR A 42 -10.68 -7.72 6.08
CA THR A 42 -9.82 -7.69 4.90
C THR A 42 -9.81 -9.04 4.21
N VAL A 43 -9.94 -9.06 2.89
CA VAL A 43 -9.82 -10.27 2.07
C VAL A 43 -8.51 -10.21 1.31
N LEU A 44 -7.70 -11.25 1.42
CA LEU A 44 -6.38 -11.34 0.78
C LEU A 44 -6.43 -12.32 -0.39
N GLY A 45 -6.07 -11.82 -1.59
CA GLY A 45 -5.86 -12.64 -2.77
C GLY A 45 -4.38 -12.67 -3.13
N SER A 46 -3.71 -13.81 -2.98
CA SER A 46 -2.27 -13.94 -3.22
C SER A 46 -1.88 -15.37 -3.60
N ILE A 47 -0.58 -15.62 -3.67
CA ILE A 47 0.02 -16.95 -3.75
C ILE A 47 1.26 -17.00 -2.86
N VAL A 48 1.50 -18.15 -2.23
CA VAL A 48 2.69 -18.45 -1.46
C VAL A 48 3.35 -19.73 -1.93
N GLY A 49 4.62 -19.88 -1.65
CA GLY A 49 5.37 -21.09 -1.91
C GLY A 49 5.32 -22.09 -0.74
N ASN A 50 6.05 -23.19 -0.91
CA ASN A 50 6.15 -24.27 0.08
C ASN A 50 7.01 -23.90 1.30
N ASP A 51 7.73 -22.80 1.25
CA ASP A 51 8.61 -22.24 2.28
C ASP A 51 7.96 -21.11 3.10
N PHE A 52 6.75 -20.66 2.71
CA PHE A 52 6.06 -19.60 3.43
C PHE A 52 5.56 -20.08 4.80
N PRO A 53 5.81 -19.34 5.88
CA PRO A 53 5.42 -19.79 7.21
C PRO A 53 3.89 -19.87 7.39
N GLU A 54 3.33 -21.07 7.49
CA GLU A 54 1.89 -21.29 7.69
C GLU A 54 1.37 -20.61 8.97
N LYS A 55 2.21 -20.52 10.00
CA LYS A 55 1.92 -19.78 11.22
C LYS A 55 1.62 -18.31 10.96
N TYR A 56 2.21 -17.72 9.90
CA TYR A 56 1.97 -16.34 9.54
C TYR A 56 0.60 -16.14 8.86
N LEU A 57 0.18 -17.06 8.00
CA LEU A 57 -1.19 -17.05 7.47
C LEU A 57 -2.23 -17.19 8.58
N THR A 58 -1.95 -18.05 9.56
CA THR A 58 -2.78 -18.20 10.77
C THR A 58 -2.82 -16.91 11.59
N PHE A 59 -1.69 -16.21 11.72
CA PHE A 59 -1.62 -14.91 12.40
C PHE A 59 -2.45 -13.86 11.65
N LEU A 60 -2.33 -13.73 10.34
CA LEU A 60 -3.15 -12.83 9.53
C LEU A 60 -4.65 -13.12 9.71
N ALA A 61 -5.04 -14.42 9.74
CA ALA A 61 -6.43 -14.80 9.95
C ALA A 61 -6.95 -14.35 11.33
N LYS A 62 -6.14 -14.47 12.40
CA LYS A 62 -6.47 -13.97 13.74
C LYS A 62 -6.59 -12.43 13.78
N ARG A 63 -5.91 -11.73 12.88
CA ARG A 63 -5.99 -10.27 12.71
C ARG A 63 -7.19 -9.82 11.87
N GLY A 64 -8.09 -10.73 11.47
CA GLY A 64 -9.28 -10.42 10.68
C GLY A 64 -9.07 -10.40 9.17
N VAL A 65 -7.96 -10.98 8.69
CA VAL A 65 -7.68 -11.17 7.26
C VAL A 65 -8.22 -12.51 6.78
N ASP A 66 -9.10 -12.50 5.82
CA ASP A 66 -9.59 -13.72 5.15
C ASP A 66 -8.54 -14.22 4.14
N THR A 67 -7.79 -15.25 4.51
CA THR A 67 -6.69 -15.82 3.73
C THR A 67 -7.14 -16.91 2.74
N ARG A 68 -8.43 -17.22 2.64
CA ARG A 68 -8.95 -18.29 1.75
C ARG A 68 -8.71 -18.00 0.25
N GLY A 69 -8.36 -16.76 -0.10
CA GLY A 69 -7.93 -16.36 -1.44
C GLY A 69 -6.44 -16.57 -1.74
N VAL A 70 -5.67 -17.01 -0.75
CA VAL A 70 -4.25 -17.32 -0.92
C VAL A 70 -4.10 -18.69 -1.57
N GLN A 71 -3.37 -18.73 -2.69
CA GLN A 71 -3.03 -19.95 -3.43
C GLN A 71 -1.71 -20.52 -2.89
N HIS A 72 -1.45 -21.81 -3.13
CA HIS A 72 -0.23 -22.49 -2.73
C HIS A 72 0.46 -23.08 -3.96
N SER A 73 1.75 -22.82 -4.11
CA SER A 73 2.63 -23.41 -5.13
C SER A 73 3.59 -24.40 -4.50
N LYS A 74 4.10 -25.33 -5.31
CA LYS A 74 5.21 -26.22 -4.93
C LYS A 74 6.59 -25.57 -5.03
N LYS A 75 6.67 -24.41 -5.73
CA LYS A 75 7.88 -23.59 -5.82
C LYS A 75 8.09 -22.83 -4.50
N PRO A 76 9.30 -22.28 -4.25
CA PRO A 76 9.52 -21.31 -3.19
C PRO A 76 8.62 -20.08 -3.35
N SER A 77 8.41 -19.32 -2.30
CA SER A 77 7.70 -18.04 -2.32
C SER A 77 8.42 -17.02 -3.20
N PHE A 78 7.70 -15.96 -3.60
CA PHE A 78 8.32 -14.78 -4.17
C PHE A 78 9.42 -14.28 -3.23
N HIS A 79 10.60 -14.00 -3.77
CA HIS A 79 11.77 -13.61 -2.99
C HIS A 79 12.34 -12.30 -3.52
N TRP A 80 12.38 -11.31 -2.66
CA TRP A 80 12.96 -10.00 -2.93
C TRP A 80 14.21 -9.79 -2.09
N VAL A 81 15.30 -9.41 -2.75
CA VAL A 81 16.55 -9.04 -2.10
C VAL A 81 16.84 -7.59 -2.38
N ALA A 82 16.98 -6.80 -1.34
CA ALA A 82 17.17 -5.35 -1.45
C ALA A 82 18.24 -4.81 -0.52
N LYS A 83 18.79 -3.67 -0.89
CA LYS A 83 19.72 -2.90 -0.07
C LYS A 83 19.28 -1.44 -0.04
N TYR A 84 19.11 -0.90 1.16
CA TYR A 84 18.86 0.52 1.40
C TYR A 84 20.17 1.30 1.47
N SER A 85 20.11 2.58 1.11
CA SER A 85 21.16 3.57 1.35
C SER A 85 21.30 3.86 2.85
N ASP A 86 22.43 4.46 3.24
CA ASP A 86 22.73 4.76 4.65
C ASP A 86 21.73 5.75 5.29
N ASP A 87 21.09 6.58 4.47
CA ASP A 87 20.04 7.52 4.88
C ASP A 87 18.61 6.97 4.74
N LEU A 88 18.45 5.73 4.32
CA LEU A 88 17.17 5.03 4.09
C LEU A 88 16.26 5.64 3.00
N HIS A 89 16.74 6.62 2.24
CA HIS A 89 15.93 7.26 1.20
C HIS A 89 15.87 6.44 -0.09
N ASP A 90 16.95 5.78 -0.45
CA ASP A 90 17.04 5.01 -1.68
C ASP A 90 17.07 3.51 -1.39
N VAL A 91 16.38 2.75 -2.23
CA VAL A 91 16.39 1.27 -2.20
C VAL A 91 16.84 0.72 -3.54
N LYS A 92 17.80 -0.18 -3.50
CA LYS A 92 18.26 -0.92 -4.68
C LYS A 92 17.78 -2.36 -4.60
N THR A 93 16.96 -2.77 -5.55
CA THR A 93 16.65 -4.19 -5.77
C THR A 93 17.90 -4.90 -6.28
N ILE A 94 18.38 -5.87 -5.54
CA ILE A 94 19.53 -6.71 -5.90
C ILE A 94 19.05 -7.95 -6.66
N LYS A 95 17.93 -8.54 -6.22
CA LYS A 95 17.35 -9.75 -6.82
C LYS A 95 15.84 -9.74 -6.68
N ASN A 96 15.18 -10.28 -7.69
CA ASN A 96 13.72 -10.38 -7.72
C ASN A 96 13.34 -11.73 -8.33
N GLU A 97 12.98 -12.71 -7.49
CA GLU A 97 12.65 -14.08 -7.92
C GLU A 97 11.14 -14.31 -7.81
N LEU A 98 10.48 -14.39 -8.94
CA LEU A 98 9.02 -14.57 -9.00
C LEU A 98 8.57 -15.90 -8.37
N ASN A 99 9.31 -17.00 -8.59
CA ASN A 99 9.07 -18.31 -7.97
C ASN A 99 7.58 -18.74 -8.03
N ALA A 100 6.93 -18.90 -6.86
CA ALA A 100 5.51 -19.22 -6.78
C ALA A 100 4.61 -18.22 -7.52
N PHE A 101 5.05 -16.96 -7.64
CA PHE A 101 4.24 -15.93 -8.30
C PHE A 101 4.05 -16.17 -9.81
N GLU A 102 4.92 -16.94 -10.47
CA GLU A 102 4.71 -17.38 -11.86
C GLU A 102 3.46 -18.26 -12.01
N ASP A 103 3.08 -18.95 -10.95
CA ASP A 103 1.90 -19.81 -10.90
C ASP A 103 0.63 -19.03 -10.50
N PHE A 104 0.76 -17.75 -10.10
CA PHE A 104 -0.37 -16.94 -9.66
C PHE A 104 -1.45 -16.84 -10.73
N ARG A 105 -2.66 -17.12 -10.33
CA ARG A 105 -3.86 -16.90 -11.16
C ARG A 105 -4.79 -15.96 -10.43
N VAL A 106 -5.27 -14.95 -11.12
CA VAL A 106 -6.24 -14.03 -10.52
C VAL A 106 -7.41 -14.87 -9.98
N PRO A 107 -7.68 -14.82 -8.67
CA PRO A 107 -8.72 -15.66 -8.07
C PRO A 107 -10.09 -15.29 -8.65
N PRO A 108 -11.11 -16.16 -8.49
CA PRO A 108 -12.48 -15.83 -8.90
C PRO A 108 -13.03 -14.67 -8.08
N LEU A 109 -12.73 -13.44 -8.49
CA LEU A 109 -12.95 -12.21 -7.72
C LEU A 109 -14.41 -12.07 -7.26
N LYS A 110 -15.40 -12.47 -8.08
CA LYS A 110 -16.82 -12.44 -7.68
C LYS A 110 -17.09 -13.14 -6.35
N LYS A 111 -16.34 -14.23 -6.04
CA LYS A 111 -16.44 -14.97 -4.78
C LYS A 111 -15.82 -14.22 -3.63
N TYR A 112 -14.62 -13.66 -3.83
CA TYR A 112 -13.81 -13.06 -2.78
C TYR A 112 -14.13 -11.59 -2.52
N THR A 113 -14.54 -10.83 -3.55
CA THR A 113 -14.81 -9.39 -3.43
C THR A 113 -16.27 -9.06 -3.14
N LYS A 114 -17.12 -10.07 -2.87
CA LYS A 114 -18.51 -9.82 -2.44
C LYS A 114 -18.53 -9.05 -1.12
N GLY A 115 -19.11 -7.84 -1.16
CA GLY A 115 -19.18 -6.94 0.00
C GLY A 115 -17.91 -6.12 0.23
N CYS A 116 -16.92 -6.17 -0.68
CA CYS A 116 -15.79 -5.26 -0.66
C CYS A 116 -16.18 -3.90 -1.22
N TYR A 117 -15.85 -2.86 -0.46
CA TYR A 117 -16.04 -1.47 -0.87
C TYR A 117 -14.82 -0.90 -1.58
N SER A 118 -13.64 -1.26 -1.11
CA SER A 118 -12.37 -0.87 -1.70
C SER A 118 -11.49 -2.06 -2.04
N ALA A 119 -10.55 -1.86 -2.95
CA ALA A 119 -9.51 -2.82 -3.29
C ALA A 119 -8.17 -2.08 -3.45
N PHE A 120 -7.13 -2.56 -2.78
CA PHE A 120 -5.76 -2.15 -3.03
C PHE A 120 -5.03 -3.24 -3.81
N ILE A 121 -4.69 -2.92 -5.04
CA ILE A 121 -3.85 -3.75 -5.90
C ILE A 121 -2.45 -3.18 -5.80
N SER A 122 -1.66 -3.84 -4.96
CA SER A 122 -0.30 -3.41 -4.64
C SER A 122 0.65 -3.59 -5.81
N ASN A 123 1.91 -3.24 -5.60
CA ASN A 123 2.96 -3.33 -6.60
C ASN A 123 3.08 -4.75 -7.19
N ILE A 124 2.85 -4.88 -8.49
CA ILE A 124 2.99 -6.10 -9.29
C ILE A 124 3.00 -5.78 -10.78
N ASP A 125 3.30 -6.77 -11.61
CA ASP A 125 3.20 -6.69 -13.06
C ASP A 125 1.90 -6.01 -13.51
N PRO A 126 1.95 -4.89 -14.24
CA PRO A 126 0.79 -4.11 -14.67
C PRO A 126 -0.23 -4.89 -15.50
N ASP A 127 0.17 -5.95 -16.20
CA ASP A 127 -0.78 -6.82 -16.91
C ASP A 127 -1.67 -7.59 -15.94
N ILE A 128 -1.13 -7.98 -14.79
CA ILE A 128 -1.90 -8.62 -13.70
C ILE A 128 -2.80 -7.58 -13.03
N GLN A 129 -2.29 -6.38 -12.73
CA GLN A 129 -3.12 -5.27 -12.20
C GLN A 129 -4.31 -4.99 -13.12
N LEU A 130 -4.07 -4.84 -14.42
CA LEU A 130 -5.12 -4.64 -15.43
C LEU A 130 -6.18 -5.74 -15.43
N LYS A 131 -5.75 -7.00 -15.30
CA LYS A 131 -6.65 -8.14 -15.25
C LYS A 131 -7.51 -8.12 -14.00
N ILE A 132 -6.92 -7.80 -12.85
CA ILE A 132 -7.65 -7.67 -11.58
C ILE A 132 -8.66 -6.51 -11.68
N LEU A 133 -8.22 -5.31 -12.08
CA LEU A 133 -9.08 -4.13 -12.21
C LEU A 133 -10.30 -4.35 -13.09
N LYS A 134 -10.13 -5.06 -14.22
CA LYS A 134 -11.24 -5.39 -15.14
C LYS A 134 -12.25 -6.38 -14.56
N LEU A 135 -11.84 -7.20 -13.60
CA LEU A 135 -12.67 -8.24 -13.00
C LEU A 135 -13.33 -7.79 -11.69
N LEU A 136 -12.88 -6.70 -11.09
CA LEU A 136 -13.47 -6.13 -9.88
C LEU A 136 -14.88 -5.59 -10.17
N PRO A 137 -15.80 -5.66 -9.18
CA PRO A 137 -17.10 -5.02 -9.29
C PRO A 137 -16.97 -3.51 -9.54
N LYS A 138 -17.75 -2.96 -10.47
CA LYS A 138 -17.68 -1.53 -10.86
C LYS A 138 -17.86 -0.52 -9.72
N LYS A 139 -18.47 -0.94 -8.61
CA LYS A 139 -18.70 -0.09 -7.43
C LYS A 139 -17.52 -0.12 -6.44
N THR A 140 -16.54 -0.99 -6.65
CA THR A 140 -15.37 -1.09 -5.78
C THR A 140 -14.43 0.09 -6.06
N ILE A 141 -14.07 0.84 -5.02
CA ILE A 141 -13.05 1.89 -5.13
C ILE A 141 -11.70 1.21 -5.27
N THR A 142 -11.00 1.49 -6.34
CA THR A 142 -9.74 0.84 -6.69
C THR A 142 -8.55 1.74 -6.42
N ILE A 143 -7.58 1.20 -5.72
CA ILE A 143 -6.31 1.86 -5.39
C ILE A 143 -5.20 1.02 -5.99
N ILE A 144 -4.28 1.64 -6.71
CA ILE A 144 -3.08 0.97 -7.20
C ILE A 144 -1.82 1.71 -6.77
N ASP A 145 -0.77 0.95 -6.56
CA ASP A 145 0.61 1.42 -6.43
C ASP A 145 1.48 0.73 -7.49
N SER A 146 2.69 1.23 -7.71
CA SER A 146 3.64 0.66 -8.66
C SER A 146 5.06 0.95 -8.19
N MET A 147 6.04 0.54 -8.97
CA MET A 147 7.45 0.84 -8.76
C MET A 147 8.12 1.20 -10.09
N ASP A 148 9.31 1.77 -10.01
CA ASP A 148 10.14 2.19 -11.14
C ASP A 148 10.36 1.09 -12.19
N LEU A 149 10.59 -0.16 -11.77
CA LEU A 149 10.74 -1.30 -12.67
C LEU A 149 9.62 -1.36 -13.71
N TRP A 150 8.37 -1.24 -13.28
CA TRP A 150 7.22 -1.32 -14.19
C TRP A 150 7.01 -0.06 -15.02
N MET A 151 7.47 1.08 -14.50
CA MET A 151 7.49 2.34 -15.24
C MET A 151 8.49 2.30 -16.40
N ILE A 152 9.57 1.53 -16.24
CA ILE A 152 10.59 1.32 -17.27
C ILE A 152 10.17 0.21 -18.23
N GLU A 153 9.84 -0.97 -17.70
CA GLU A 153 9.68 -2.17 -18.53
C GLU A 153 8.27 -2.32 -19.14
N LYS A 154 7.22 -1.83 -18.45
CA LYS A 154 5.81 -2.06 -18.82
C LYS A 154 4.94 -0.79 -18.82
N LEU A 155 5.53 0.36 -19.14
CA LEU A 155 4.85 1.65 -19.13
C LEU A 155 3.49 1.66 -19.85
N PRO A 156 3.32 1.07 -21.06
CA PRO A 156 2.03 1.08 -21.74
C PRO A 156 0.93 0.33 -20.98
N ALA A 157 1.27 -0.79 -20.31
CA ALA A 157 0.34 -1.56 -19.51
C ALA A 157 0.01 -0.81 -18.21
N LEU A 158 1.03 -0.23 -17.55
CA LEU A 158 0.87 0.57 -16.36
C LEU A 158 -0.05 1.78 -16.60
N LYS A 159 0.15 2.54 -17.66
CA LYS A 159 -0.74 3.67 -18.02
C LYS A 159 -2.20 3.22 -18.22
N LYS A 160 -2.43 2.04 -18.76
CA LYS A 160 -3.78 1.47 -18.86
C LYS A 160 -4.36 1.09 -17.48
N ALA A 161 -3.52 0.57 -16.57
CA ALA A 161 -3.94 0.25 -15.21
C ALA A 161 -4.30 1.53 -14.43
N ILE A 162 -3.44 2.55 -14.49
CA ILE A 162 -3.67 3.87 -13.87
C ILE A 162 -5.00 4.48 -14.34
N LYS A 163 -5.27 4.41 -15.65
CA LYS A 163 -6.52 4.93 -16.24
C LYS A 163 -7.78 4.25 -15.70
N LEU A 164 -7.69 3.00 -15.29
CA LEU A 164 -8.82 2.24 -14.74
C LEU A 164 -8.98 2.39 -13.22
N ALA A 165 -7.94 2.85 -12.53
CA ALA A 165 -7.96 3.00 -11.10
C ALA A 165 -8.67 4.29 -10.66
N ASP A 166 -9.31 4.26 -9.48
CA ASP A 166 -9.85 5.47 -8.86
C ASP A 166 -8.74 6.29 -8.19
N ILE A 167 -7.81 5.61 -7.52
CA ILE A 167 -6.69 6.21 -6.79
C ILE A 167 -5.38 5.59 -7.32
N PHE A 168 -4.45 6.44 -7.71
CA PHE A 168 -3.08 6.06 -8.03
C PHE A 168 -2.13 6.64 -6.99
N MET A 169 -1.33 5.76 -6.38
CA MET A 169 -0.29 6.14 -5.44
C MET A 169 1.06 6.13 -6.15
N VAL A 170 1.88 7.13 -5.89
CA VAL A 170 3.20 7.27 -6.52
C VAL A 170 4.12 8.06 -5.59
N SER A 171 5.37 7.65 -5.46
CA SER A 171 6.40 8.41 -4.76
C SER A 171 6.97 9.53 -5.62
N GLU A 172 7.66 10.47 -5.00
CA GLU A 172 8.29 11.59 -5.69
C GLU A 172 9.30 11.12 -6.76
N PRO A 173 10.24 10.20 -6.47
CA PRO A 173 11.14 9.67 -7.50
C PRO A 173 10.42 8.89 -8.61
N GLU A 174 9.45 8.06 -8.26
CA GLU A 174 8.66 7.28 -9.22
C GLU A 174 7.87 8.15 -10.19
N ALA A 175 7.36 9.29 -9.72
CA ALA A 175 6.60 10.22 -10.56
C ALA A 175 7.46 10.81 -11.69
N GLU A 176 8.72 11.15 -11.40
CA GLU A 176 9.68 11.63 -12.43
C GLU A 176 9.97 10.53 -13.46
N VAL A 177 10.19 9.29 -13.01
CA VAL A 177 10.42 8.14 -13.90
C VAL A 177 9.20 7.88 -14.78
N LEU A 178 7.99 7.93 -14.20
CA LEU A 178 6.73 7.67 -14.92
C LEU A 178 6.46 8.71 -16.01
N VAL A 179 6.74 9.99 -15.73
CA VAL A 179 6.51 11.10 -16.65
C VAL A 179 7.68 11.22 -17.66
N GLN A 180 8.85 10.67 -17.32
CA GLN A 180 10.09 10.73 -18.13
C GLN A 180 10.59 12.16 -18.34
N GLU A 181 10.25 13.08 -17.43
CA GLU A 181 10.61 14.47 -17.51
C GLU A 181 10.69 15.07 -16.09
N LYS A 182 11.72 15.89 -15.83
CA LYS A 182 11.78 16.69 -14.59
C LYS A 182 10.93 17.93 -14.74
N LEU A 183 9.84 17.97 -14.01
CA LEU A 183 8.86 19.06 -14.06
C LEU A 183 8.71 19.70 -12.68
N PRO A 184 8.38 21.02 -12.63
CA PRO A 184 7.85 21.62 -11.42
C PRO A 184 6.61 20.87 -10.93
N LEU A 185 6.42 20.76 -9.60
CA LEU A 185 5.36 19.96 -8.99
C LEU A 185 3.96 20.20 -9.61
N PRO A 186 3.50 21.44 -9.88
CA PRO A 186 2.17 21.63 -10.50
C PRO A 186 2.03 20.94 -11.85
N SER A 187 3.06 21.06 -12.72
CA SER A 187 3.05 20.45 -14.05
C SER A 187 3.19 18.92 -13.96
N LEU A 188 3.99 18.42 -13.02
CA LEU A 188 4.11 16.98 -12.73
C LEU A 188 2.76 16.39 -12.34
N ILE A 189 2.05 17.01 -11.40
CA ILE A 189 0.73 16.56 -10.96
C ILE A 189 -0.29 16.61 -12.11
N GLU A 190 -0.27 17.63 -12.94
CA GLU A 190 -1.12 17.71 -14.13
C GLU A 190 -0.88 16.51 -15.05
N ARG A 191 0.39 16.18 -15.32
CA ARG A 191 0.76 15.01 -16.14
C ARG A 191 0.26 13.69 -15.54
N LEU A 192 0.40 13.53 -14.21
CA LEU A 192 -0.10 12.35 -13.51
C LEU A 192 -1.64 12.25 -13.58
N MET A 193 -2.35 13.35 -13.41
CA MET A 193 -3.81 13.40 -13.51
C MET A 193 -4.31 13.11 -14.93
N LEU A 194 -3.57 13.52 -15.97
CA LEU A 194 -3.88 13.20 -17.38
C LEU A 194 -3.80 11.71 -17.69
N LEU A 195 -3.14 10.90 -16.86
CA LEU A 195 -3.16 9.44 -16.98
C LEU A 195 -4.55 8.85 -16.69
N GLY A 196 -5.43 9.58 -16.01
CA GLY A 196 -6.85 9.28 -15.88
C GLY A 196 -7.37 8.83 -14.51
N PRO A 197 -6.58 8.74 -13.43
CA PRO A 197 -7.11 8.41 -12.11
C PRO A 197 -8.00 9.56 -11.60
N LYS A 198 -8.94 9.25 -10.69
CA LYS A 198 -9.74 10.31 -10.04
C LYS A 198 -8.94 11.08 -8.99
N VAL A 199 -7.98 10.39 -8.37
CA VAL A 199 -7.12 10.89 -7.30
C VAL A 199 -5.70 10.39 -7.52
N VAL A 200 -4.72 11.26 -7.37
CA VAL A 200 -3.31 10.93 -7.21
C VAL A 200 -2.94 11.15 -5.75
N ILE A 201 -2.34 10.15 -5.10
CA ILE A 201 -1.65 10.27 -3.82
C ILE A 201 -0.16 10.31 -4.09
N TYR A 202 0.43 11.45 -3.81
CA TYR A 202 1.85 11.74 -4.00
C TYR A 202 2.59 11.54 -2.67
N LYS A 203 3.43 10.51 -2.61
CA LYS A 203 4.20 10.12 -1.42
C LYS A 203 5.53 10.88 -1.41
N ARG A 204 5.85 11.53 -0.30
CA ARG A 204 7.02 12.42 -0.16
C ARG A 204 7.91 12.03 1.01
N GLY A 205 7.95 10.73 1.35
CA GLY A 205 8.74 10.21 2.45
C GLY A 205 8.51 10.97 3.76
N GLU A 206 9.56 11.50 4.35
CA GLU A 206 9.53 12.28 5.58
C GLU A 206 8.73 13.59 5.49
N HIS A 207 8.43 14.07 4.29
CA HIS A 207 7.60 15.25 4.05
C HIS A 207 6.10 14.93 3.99
N GLY A 208 5.72 13.68 4.21
CA GLY A 208 4.33 13.23 4.25
C GLY A 208 3.74 12.92 2.89
N ILE A 209 2.44 13.15 2.74
CA ILE A 209 1.67 12.79 1.55
C ILE A 209 0.77 13.93 1.10
N ALA A 210 0.53 14.02 -0.20
CA ALA A 210 -0.43 14.95 -0.78
C ALA A 210 -1.42 14.21 -1.68
N MET A 211 -2.68 14.62 -1.64
CA MET A 211 -3.74 14.17 -2.54
C MET A 211 -4.06 15.27 -3.55
N TYR A 212 -4.17 14.89 -4.79
CA TYR A 212 -4.61 15.76 -5.88
C TYR A 212 -5.77 15.11 -6.64
N GLY A 213 -6.78 15.88 -6.99
CA GLY A 213 -7.91 15.40 -7.76
C GLY A 213 -9.11 16.35 -7.74
N LYS A 214 -10.24 15.92 -8.30
CA LYS A 214 -11.46 16.74 -8.34
C LYS A 214 -12.03 17.07 -6.95
N MET A 215 -11.66 16.34 -5.92
CA MET A 215 -12.01 16.61 -4.53
C MET A 215 -11.14 17.70 -3.89
N GLY A 216 -10.27 18.33 -4.67
CA GLY A 216 -9.31 19.35 -4.24
C GLY A 216 -7.99 18.74 -3.78
N THR A 217 -7.12 19.59 -3.26
CA THR A 217 -5.82 19.19 -2.69
C THR A 217 -5.96 19.00 -1.19
N LEU A 218 -5.34 17.94 -0.67
CA LEU A 218 -5.13 17.69 0.76
C LEU A 218 -3.66 17.38 0.98
N ILE A 219 -3.08 17.96 2.02
CA ILE A 219 -1.70 17.70 2.41
C ILE A 219 -1.73 17.20 3.86
N VAL A 220 -1.10 16.06 4.09
CA VAL A 220 -0.91 15.48 5.42
C VAL A 220 0.60 15.35 5.61
N PRO A 221 1.19 16.08 6.56
CA PRO A 221 2.61 15.92 6.89
C PRO A 221 2.87 14.51 7.43
N SER A 222 4.12 14.09 7.46
CA SER A 222 4.50 12.86 8.14
C SER A 222 4.30 13.00 9.66
N TYR A 223 4.05 11.88 10.33
CA TYR A 223 4.13 11.85 11.79
C TYR A 223 5.59 12.07 12.21
N PRO A 224 5.85 12.99 13.15
CA PRO A 224 7.23 13.27 13.57
C PRO A 224 7.79 12.08 14.37
N LEU A 225 8.78 11.41 13.79
CA LEU A 225 9.52 10.32 14.42
C LEU A 225 10.90 10.80 14.85
N THR A 226 11.44 10.23 15.91
CA THR A 226 12.82 10.47 16.33
C THR A 226 13.80 9.80 15.38
N PHE A 227 13.44 8.60 14.89
CA PHE A 227 14.22 7.82 13.92
C PHE A 227 13.31 6.84 13.20
N ALA A 228 13.68 6.50 11.97
CA ALA A 228 13.12 5.40 11.22
C ALA A 228 14.11 4.22 11.25
N VAL A 229 13.58 3.01 11.36
CA VAL A 229 14.37 1.77 11.44
C VAL A 229 14.40 1.07 10.09
N ASP A 230 13.23 0.87 9.49
CA ASP A 230 13.07 0.18 8.21
C ASP A 230 11.91 0.80 7.42
N PRO A 231 12.17 1.47 6.28
CA PRO A 231 11.12 2.08 5.48
C PRO A 231 10.35 1.08 4.62
N SER A 232 10.75 -0.20 4.61
CA SER A 232 10.10 -1.24 3.80
C SER A 232 8.62 -1.36 4.10
N GLY A 233 7.80 -1.37 3.06
CA GLY A 233 6.36 -1.55 3.18
C GLY A 233 5.56 -0.36 3.71
N ALA A 234 6.19 0.79 4.05
CA ALA A 234 5.47 1.97 4.53
C ALA A 234 4.44 2.48 3.52
N GLY A 235 4.78 2.51 2.23
CA GLY A 235 3.86 2.85 1.14
C GLY A 235 2.71 1.85 0.99
N ASP A 236 3.00 0.57 1.14
CA ASP A 236 2.00 -0.51 1.07
C ASP A 236 1.05 -0.47 2.27
N ALA A 237 1.59 -0.23 3.46
CA ALA A 237 0.81 -0.04 4.68
C ALA A 237 -0.12 1.18 4.56
N LEU A 238 0.37 2.29 4.00
CA LEU A 238 -0.44 3.47 3.67
C LEU A 238 -1.60 3.09 2.75
N GLY A 239 -1.32 2.40 1.63
CA GLY A 239 -2.34 1.97 0.67
C GLY A 239 -3.37 1.03 1.27
N GLY A 240 -2.91 0.07 2.08
CA GLY A 240 -3.76 -0.84 2.84
C GLY A 240 -4.65 -0.12 3.85
N ALA A 241 -4.09 0.83 4.61
CA ALA A 241 -4.84 1.64 5.56
C ALA A 241 -5.92 2.48 4.85
N ILE A 242 -5.59 3.12 3.73
CA ILE A 242 -6.57 3.87 2.93
C ILE A 242 -7.72 2.95 2.50
N ALA A 243 -7.41 1.77 1.97
CA ALA A 243 -8.44 0.80 1.59
C ALA A 243 -9.31 0.39 2.78
N GLY A 244 -8.71 0.08 3.93
CA GLY A 244 -9.40 -0.28 5.16
C GLY A 244 -10.32 0.82 5.67
N VAL A 245 -9.84 2.05 5.76
CA VAL A 245 -10.61 3.22 6.22
C VAL A 245 -11.78 3.52 5.29
N LEU A 246 -11.55 3.56 3.98
CA LEU A 246 -12.63 3.77 3.00
C LEU A 246 -13.70 2.67 3.10
N SER A 247 -13.29 1.40 3.31
CA SER A 247 -14.22 0.28 3.52
C SER A 247 -15.01 0.40 4.83
N ARG A 248 -14.39 0.90 5.89
CA ARG A 248 -15.07 1.19 7.17
C ARG A 248 -16.13 2.26 7.01
N LEU A 249 -15.75 3.38 6.38
CA LEU A 249 -16.63 4.55 6.24
C LEU A 249 -17.70 4.36 5.16
N GLY A 250 -17.45 3.53 4.15
CA GLY A 250 -18.37 3.29 3.03
C GLY A 250 -18.64 4.51 2.18
N ARG A 251 -17.69 5.44 2.12
CA ARG A 251 -17.77 6.69 1.37
C ARG A 251 -16.46 6.96 0.65
N PHE A 252 -16.56 7.64 -0.48
CA PHE A 252 -15.41 8.12 -1.26
C PHE A 252 -15.65 9.59 -1.61
N ASP A 253 -15.36 10.44 -0.65
CA ASP A 253 -15.46 11.89 -0.71
C ASP A 253 -14.24 12.54 -0.04
N ARG A 254 -14.15 13.88 -0.08
CA ARG A 254 -13.03 14.62 0.49
C ARG A 254 -12.79 14.29 1.98
N GLN A 255 -13.87 14.18 2.76
CA GLN A 255 -13.76 13.95 4.20
C GLN A 255 -13.25 12.52 4.51
N SER A 256 -13.78 11.51 3.81
CA SER A 256 -13.30 10.13 3.97
C SER A 256 -11.86 9.96 3.49
N MET A 257 -11.46 10.66 2.42
CA MET A 257 -10.06 10.69 1.98
C MET A 257 -9.14 11.37 3.00
N ALA A 258 -9.56 12.48 3.59
CA ALA A 258 -8.78 13.14 4.63
C ALA A 258 -8.54 12.21 5.83
N SER A 259 -9.60 11.55 6.32
CA SER A 259 -9.47 10.55 7.39
C SER A 259 -8.55 9.38 6.99
N ALA A 260 -8.69 8.88 5.75
CA ALA A 260 -7.89 7.77 5.26
C ALA A 260 -6.40 8.15 5.12
N MET A 261 -6.10 9.36 4.69
CA MET A 261 -4.73 9.87 4.57
C MET A 261 -4.08 10.07 5.93
N VAL A 262 -4.77 10.68 6.89
CA VAL A 262 -4.25 10.86 8.26
C VAL A 262 -3.97 9.51 8.90
N LEU A 263 -4.95 8.61 8.91
CA LEU A 263 -4.78 7.29 9.51
C LEU A 263 -3.73 6.45 8.77
N GLY A 264 -3.65 6.58 7.44
CA GLY A 264 -2.62 5.95 6.64
C GLY A 264 -1.21 6.46 6.96
N SER A 265 -1.03 7.77 7.13
CA SER A 265 0.24 8.37 7.56
C SER A 265 0.65 7.87 8.96
N ILE A 266 -0.30 7.75 9.88
CA ILE A 266 -0.06 7.16 11.20
C ILE A 266 0.35 5.69 11.10
N ILE A 267 -0.30 4.89 10.27
CA ILE A 267 0.08 3.49 10.04
C ILE A 267 1.48 3.38 9.44
N ALA A 268 1.81 4.22 8.46
CA ALA A 268 3.16 4.27 7.89
C ALA A 268 4.20 4.60 8.96
N SER A 269 3.89 5.48 9.93
CA SER A 269 4.81 5.80 11.04
C SER A 269 5.08 4.60 11.95
N PHE A 270 4.09 3.76 12.23
CA PHE A 270 4.30 2.51 12.96
C PHE A 270 5.14 1.51 12.16
N THR A 271 4.92 1.45 10.84
CA THR A 271 5.65 0.54 9.96
C THR A 271 7.15 0.80 10.03
N VAL A 272 7.57 2.06 9.95
CA VAL A 272 8.99 2.41 9.89
C VAL A 272 9.72 2.38 11.25
N GLU A 273 9.00 2.18 12.36
CA GLU A 273 9.57 2.04 13.72
C GLU A 273 10.04 0.61 14.03
N GLY A 274 9.77 -0.38 13.16
CA GLY A 274 10.18 -1.77 13.34
C GLY A 274 10.79 -2.37 12.08
N TYR A 275 11.48 -3.49 12.23
CA TYR A 275 12.05 -4.22 11.11
C TYR A 275 11.00 -5.09 10.41
N GLY A 276 10.95 -5.04 9.07
CA GLY A 276 9.99 -5.80 8.30
C GLY A 276 8.54 -5.52 8.75
N THR A 277 7.78 -6.57 9.04
CA THR A 277 6.37 -6.43 9.46
C THR A 277 6.18 -6.19 10.97
N GLU A 278 7.24 -6.24 11.77
CA GLU A 278 7.17 -6.14 13.24
C GLU A 278 6.50 -4.85 13.71
N GLY A 279 6.78 -3.71 13.04
CA GLY A 279 6.17 -2.43 13.34
C GLY A 279 4.64 -2.41 13.25
N LEU A 280 4.03 -3.36 12.52
CA LEU A 280 2.57 -3.47 12.37
C LEU A 280 1.97 -4.64 13.16
N GLU A 281 2.75 -5.67 13.48
CA GLU A 281 2.24 -6.92 14.05
C GLU A 281 1.60 -6.74 15.42
N GLN A 282 2.08 -5.80 16.23
CA GLN A 282 1.58 -5.52 17.56
C GLN A 282 0.56 -4.37 17.62
N VAL A 283 0.46 -3.57 16.56
CA VAL A 283 -0.40 -2.37 16.54
C VAL A 283 -1.86 -2.75 16.66
N ILE A 284 -2.57 -2.05 17.52
CA ILE A 284 -4.01 -2.14 17.70
C ILE A 284 -4.69 -0.81 17.38
N LEU A 285 -5.96 -0.85 16.99
CA LEU A 285 -6.70 0.34 16.58
C LEU A 285 -6.74 1.48 17.63
N PRO A 286 -6.87 1.21 18.95
CA PRO A 286 -6.81 2.27 19.97
C PRO A 286 -5.50 3.07 19.95
N GLU A 287 -4.36 2.42 19.72
CA GLU A 287 -3.05 3.08 19.63
C GLU A 287 -2.98 3.98 18.40
N VAL A 288 -3.46 3.48 17.24
CA VAL A 288 -3.55 4.27 16.01
C VAL A 288 -4.40 5.53 16.21
N ILE A 289 -5.56 5.39 16.84
CA ILE A 289 -6.46 6.52 17.11
C ILE A 289 -5.83 7.50 18.10
N ASN A 290 -5.14 7.00 19.13
CA ASN A 290 -4.45 7.87 20.10
C ASN A 290 -3.32 8.65 19.43
N ARG A 291 -2.45 7.98 18.65
CA ARG A 291 -1.37 8.64 17.90
C ARG A 291 -1.93 9.68 16.92
N ALA A 292 -3.02 9.35 16.21
CA ALA A 292 -3.68 10.27 15.31
C ALA A 292 -4.25 11.52 16.03
N LYS A 293 -4.85 11.36 17.22
CA LYS A 293 -5.34 12.51 18.01
C LYS A 293 -4.20 13.44 18.44
N VAL A 294 -3.10 12.86 18.95
CA VAL A 294 -1.88 13.63 19.31
C VAL A 294 -1.35 14.36 18.08
N PHE A 295 -1.21 13.67 16.96
CA PHE A 295 -0.72 14.27 15.72
C PHE A 295 -1.59 15.45 15.26
N LEU A 296 -2.91 15.27 15.23
CA LEU A 296 -3.84 16.33 14.81
C LEU A 296 -3.83 17.53 15.75
N SER A 297 -3.63 17.33 17.07
CA SER A 297 -3.53 18.43 18.01
C SER A 297 -2.30 19.33 17.79
N GLN A 298 -1.29 18.84 17.10
CA GLN A 298 -0.06 19.56 16.76
C GLN A 298 -0.13 20.30 15.42
N LEU A 299 -1.16 20.02 14.60
CA LEU A 299 -1.32 20.66 13.30
C LEU A 299 -2.05 22.01 13.43
N PRO A 300 -1.65 23.05 12.67
CA PRO A 300 -2.15 24.43 12.85
C PRO A 300 -3.54 24.69 12.27
N CYS A 301 -4.45 23.72 12.22
CA CYS A 301 -5.75 23.90 11.57
C CYS A 301 -6.93 23.41 12.42
N GLU A 302 -7.97 24.24 12.58
CA GLU A 302 -9.16 23.96 13.40
C GLU A 302 -10.09 22.87 12.85
N ASP A 303 -9.97 22.51 11.57
CA ASP A 303 -10.88 21.55 10.89
C ASP A 303 -10.58 20.06 11.20
N HIS A 304 -9.55 19.75 11.96
CA HIS A 304 -9.05 18.40 12.14
C HIS A 304 -9.88 17.50 13.07
N LEU A 305 -10.65 18.09 13.99
CA LEU A 305 -11.44 17.33 14.95
C LEU A 305 -12.60 16.53 14.33
N ASN A 306 -13.00 16.88 13.10
CA ASN A 306 -14.04 16.16 12.35
C ASN A 306 -13.52 14.97 11.53
N LEU A 307 -12.19 14.80 11.41
CA LEU A 307 -11.58 13.77 10.56
C LEU A 307 -11.61 12.39 11.19
N ILE A 308 -11.71 12.30 12.53
CA ILE A 308 -11.69 11.03 13.27
C ILE A 308 -12.94 10.92 14.16
N LYS A 309 -14.13 11.04 13.58
CA LYS A 309 -15.33 10.58 14.29
C LYS A 309 -15.46 9.07 14.11
N PRO A 310 -15.65 8.31 15.23
CA PRO A 310 -15.73 6.86 15.22
C PRO A 310 -16.88 6.31 14.39
#